data_9032cbbf21995e894630325f75ad208d
#
_entry.id   9032cbbf21995e894630325f75ad208d
#
_cell.length_a   1.000
_cell.length_b   1.000
_cell.length_c   1.000
_cell.angle_alpha   90.00
_cell.angle_beta   90.00
_cell.angle_gamma   90.00
#
_symmetry.space_group_name_H-M   'P 1'
#
loop_
_entity.id
_entity.type
_entity.pdbx_description
1 polymer ?
#
loop_
_entity_poly.entity_id
_entity_poly.type
_entity_poly.pdbx_seq_one_letter_code
_entity_poly.pdbx_strand_id
1 'polypeptide(L)'
;VKLKSKQQSEINEFMREYADRSYKTPMNAVRLSAEHTDAHRRGIFEVCNALLTEGIPFYTEVRLTCGCIPDIVTPTHIVPFIEVLGTETMQMFEDLKLHKYPEEFRQRYSSGKLKSFIFVDAKEEFNKDVLF
;
A
#
# COMPACT_ATOMS: atom_id res chain seq x y z
N VAL A 1 -18.03 -4.14 8.82
CA VAL A 1 -18.27 -5.36 8.02
C VAL A 1 -17.41 -6.48 8.56
N LYS A 2 -18.02 -7.60 8.85
CA LYS A 2 -17.32 -8.77 9.36
C LYS A 2 -16.60 -9.47 8.21
N LEU A 3 -15.29 -9.66 8.36
CA LEU A 3 -14.50 -10.38 7.38
C LEU A 3 -14.86 -11.87 7.38
N LYS A 4 -14.83 -12.47 6.20
CA LYS A 4 -14.94 -13.92 6.08
C LYS A 4 -13.68 -14.56 6.66
N SER A 5 -13.82 -15.76 7.23
CA SER A 5 -12.69 -16.50 7.83
C SER A 5 -11.51 -16.66 6.86
N LYS A 6 -11.80 -16.88 5.59
CA LYS A 6 -10.77 -17.01 4.56
C LYS A 6 -9.97 -15.71 4.41
N GLN A 7 -10.65 -14.57 4.35
CA GLN A 7 -10.00 -13.27 4.23
C GLN A 7 -9.14 -12.98 5.46
N GLN A 8 -9.65 -13.26 6.66
CA GLN A 8 -8.89 -13.05 7.88
C GLN A 8 -7.62 -13.91 7.90
N SER A 9 -7.72 -15.15 7.43
CA SER A 9 -6.58 -16.06 7.32
C SER A 9 -5.53 -15.53 6.33
N GLU A 10 -5.96 -15.03 5.18
CA GLU A 10 -5.08 -14.44 4.17
C GLU A 10 -4.36 -13.20 4.70
N ILE A 11 -5.08 -12.34 5.42
CA ILE A 11 -4.51 -11.15 6.05
C ILE A 11 -3.45 -11.55 7.07
N ASN A 12 -3.78 -12.49 7.95
CA ASN A 12 -2.87 -12.94 9.00
C ASN A 12 -1.60 -13.54 8.41
N GLU A 13 -1.74 -14.35 7.36
CA GLU A 13 -0.61 -14.96 6.68
C GLU A 13 0.30 -13.93 6.02
N PHE A 14 -0.28 -12.98 5.29
CA PHE A 14 0.48 -11.92 4.65
C PHE A 14 1.22 -11.07 5.68
N MET A 15 0.53 -10.61 6.72
CA MET A 15 1.13 -9.77 7.74
C MET A 15 2.21 -10.49 8.54
N ARG A 16 2.03 -11.79 8.79
CA ARG A 16 3.04 -12.62 9.46
C ARG A 16 4.32 -12.74 8.63
N GLU A 17 4.17 -12.87 7.33
CA GLU A 17 5.32 -13.07 6.43
C GLU A 17 6.08 -11.77 6.17
N TYR A 18 5.40 -10.66 5.98
CA TYR A 18 6.01 -9.44 5.46
C TYR A 18 6.08 -8.28 6.45
N ALA A 19 5.17 -8.17 7.39
CA ALA A 19 5.11 -7.03 8.29
C ALA A 19 6.01 -7.22 9.51
N ASP A 20 6.68 -6.13 9.90
CA ASP A 20 7.37 -6.06 11.19
C ASP A 20 6.30 -6.05 12.29
N ARG A 21 6.47 -6.90 13.31
CA ARG A 21 5.51 -7.04 14.41
C ARG A 21 5.34 -5.78 15.25
N SER A 22 6.20 -4.79 15.07
CA SER A 22 6.11 -3.52 15.80
C SER A 22 5.02 -2.58 15.26
N TYR A 23 4.37 -2.91 14.15
CA TYR A 23 3.32 -2.04 13.62
C TYR A 23 2.15 -1.95 14.61
N LYS A 24 1.62 -0.72 14.77
CA LYS A 24 0.59 -0.44 15.77
C LYS A 24 -0.72 0.05 15.16
N THR A 25 -0.70 0.42 13.88
CA THR A 25 -1.88 0.91 13.21
C THR A 25 -2.84 -0.24 12.97
N PRO A 26 -4.09 -0.16 13.44
CA PRO A 26 -5.05 -1.22 13.20
C PRO A 26 -5.49 -1.26 11.73
N MET A 27 -6.05 -2.40 11.33
CA MET A 27 -6.62 -2.57 9.99
C MET A 27 -7.70 -1.50 9.73
N ASN A 28 -7.71 -0.98 8.51
CA ASN A 28 -8.67 0.02 8.04
C ASN A 28 -8.59 1.37 8.75
N ALA A 29 -7.47 1.65 9.40
CA ALA A 29 -7.23 2.95 10.00
C ALA A 29 -6.37 3.81 9.08
N VAL A 30 -6.80 5.03 8.86
CA VAL A 30 -6.05 6.00 8.04
C VAL A 30 -5.17 6.84 8.96
N ARG A 31 -3.87 6.79 8.74
CA ARG A 31 -2.93 7.59 9.49
C ARG A 31 -2.24 8.58 8.57
N LEU A 32 -2.28 9.86 8.92
CA LEU A 32 -1.68 10.94 8.16
C LEU A 32 -0.47 11.50 8.91
N SER A 33 0.59 11.80 8.19
CA SER A 33 1.80 12.37 8.77
C SER A 33 1.90 13.87 8.49
N ALA A 34 2.27 14.65 9.51
CA ALA A 34 2.53 16.07 9.36
C ALA A 34 3.75 16.34 8.45
N GLU A 35 4.62 15.36 8.29
CA GLU A 35 5.81 15.50 7.43
C GLU A 35 5.47 15.42 5.93
N HIS A 36 4.31 14.84 5.60
CA HIS A 36 3.86 14.77 4.21
C HIS A 36 3.23 16.10 3.78
N THR A 37 3.26 16.37 2.47
CA THR A 37 2.57 17.52 1.90
C THR A 37 1.05 17.35 2.03
N ASP A 38 0.31 18.44 1.93
CA ASP A 38 -1.15 18.40 1.92
C ASP A 38 -1.68 17.52 0.78
N ALA A 39 -1.10 17.65 -0.42
CA ALA A 39 -1.49 16.84 -1.56
C ALA A 39 -1.27 15.33 -1.28
N HIS A 40 -0.14 14.97 -0.67
CA HIS A 40 0.16 13.59 -0.32
C HIS A 40 -0.87 13.05 0.68
N ARG A 41 -1.17 13.81 1.73
CA ARG A 41 -2.18 13.41 2.73
C ARG A 41 -3.55 13.22 2.11
N ARG A 42 -3.96 14.13 1.21
CA ARG A 42 -5.25 13.99 0.52
C ARG A 42 -5.28 12.75 -0.37
N GLY A 43 -4.17 12.47 -1.06
CA GLY A 43 -4.06 11.26 -1.88
C GLY A 43 -4.22 9.99 -1.05
N ILE A 44 -3.55 9.90 0.09
CA ILE A 44 -3.70 8.76 1.01
C ILE A 44 -5.15 8.63 1.47
N PHE A 45 -5.77 9.73 1.87
CA PHE A 45 -7.17 9.70 2.32
C PHE A 45 -8.11 9.21 1.22
N GLU A 46 -7.98 9.72 0.01
CA GLU A 46 -8.85 9.35 -1.11
C GLU A 46 -8.72 7.87 -1.47
N VAL A 47 -7.49 7.35 -1.49
CA VAL A 47 -7.25 5.93 -1.74
C VAL A 47 -7.88 5.08 -0.65
N CYS A 48 -7.63 5.41 0.61
CA CYS A 48 -8.19 4.65 1.73
C CYS A 48 -9.71 4.69 1.74
N ASN A 49 -10.30 5.83 1.43
CA ASN A 49 -11.75 5.97 1.33
C ASN A 49 -12.33 5.06 0.24
N ALA A 50 -11.68 4.99 -0.91
CA ALA A 50 -12.11 4.10 -1.98
C ALA A 50 -12.01 2.62 -1.58
N LEU A 51 -10.92 2.24 -0.89
CA LEU A 51 -10.74 0.88 -0.41
C LEU A 51 -11.80 0.51 0.62
N LEU A 52 -12.11 1.41 1.56
CA LEU A 52 -13.17 1.19 2.54
C LEU A 52 -14.53 0.97 1.85
N THR A 53 -14.84 1.80 0.86
CA THR A 53 -16.09 1.71 0.12
C THR A 53 -16.24 0.37 -0.58
N GLU A 54 -15.15 -0.15 -1.15
CA GLU A 54 -15.15 -1.44 -1.86
C GLU A 54 -14.94 -2.64 -0.92
N GLY A 55 -14.77 -2.41 0.37
CA GLY A 55 -14.58 -3.49 1.34
C GLY A 55 -13.23 -4.19 1.24
N ILE A 56 -12.20 -3.51 0.78
CA ILE A 56 -10.86 -4.05 0.68
C ILE A 56 -10.07 -3.66 1.93
N PRO A 57 -9.65 -4.64 2.76
CA PRO A 57 -8.88 -4.36 3.97
C PRO A 57 -7.51 -3.75 3.64
N PHE A 58 -7.10 -2.78 4.43
CA PHE A 58 -5.82 -2.11 4.24
C PHE A 58 -5.17 -1.72 5.56
N TYR A 59 -3.88 -1.42 5.48
CA TYR A 59 -3.10 -0.86 6.59
C TYR A 59 -2.32 0.35 6.10
N THR A 60 -2.14 1.34 6.96
CA THR A 60 -1.25 2.48 6.71
C THR A 60 -0.09 2.44 7.70
N GLU A 61 1.04 3.01 7.31
CA GLU A 61 2.24 3.12 8.16
C GLU A 61 2.76 1.80 8.74
N VAL A 62 2.65 0.73 7.97
CA VAL A 62 3.23 -0.56 8.36
C VAL A 62 4.66 -0.65 7.84
N ARG A 63 5.60 -0.85 8.77
CA ARG A 63 6.97 -1.19 8.38
C ARG A 63 7.03 -2.67 8.01
N LEU A 64 7.60 -2.96 6.86
CA LEU A 64 7.86 -4.33 6.45
C LEU A 64 9.19 -4.82 7.04
N THR A 65 9.36 -6.14 7.11
CA THR A 65 10.60 -6.74 7.61
C THR A 65 11.83 -6.33 6.79
N CYS A 66 11.63 -6.01 5.52
CA CYS A 66 12.70 -5.50 4.65
C CYS A 66 13.09 -4.04 4.96
N GLY A 67 12.36 -3.36 5.86
CA GLY A 67 12.62 -1.99 6.26
C GLY A 67 11.82 -0.93 5.50
N CYS A 68 11.11 -1.32 4.44
CA CYS A 68 10.27 -0.39 3.70
C CYS A 68 8.99 -0.06 4.45
N ILE A 69 8.47 1.14 4.25
CA ILE A 69 7.18 1.58 4.81
C ILE A 69 6.31 2.04 3.65
N PRO A 70 5.57 1.13 2.98
CA PRO A 70 4.64 1.52 1.93
C PRO A 70 3.58 2.48 2.47
N ASP A 71 3.06 3.35 1.63
CA ASP A 71 1.97 4.24 2.06
C ASP A 71 0.75 3.43 2.47
N ILE A 72 0.38 2.43 1.69
CA ILE A 72 -0.78 1.58 1.97
C ILE A 72 -0.45 0.13 1.62
N VAL A 73 -0.83 -0.79 2.50
CA VAL A 73 -0.70 -2.24 2.30
C VAL A 73 -2.09 -2.85 2.19
N THR A 74 -2.31 -3.64 1.16
CA THR A 74 -3.60 -4.29 0.88
C THR A 74 -3.42 -5.81 0.80
N PRO A 75 -3.43 -6.51 1.96
CA PRO A 75 -3.02 -7.93 2.02
C PRO A 75 -3.85 -8.91 1.19
N THR A 76 -5.13 -8.61 0.95
CA THR A 76 -6.02 -9.50 0.19
C THR A 76 -6.22 -9.07 -1.26
N HIS A 77 -5.71 -7.90 -1.63
CA HIS A 77 -5.83 -7.40 -3.00
C HIS A 77 -4.75 -8.03 -3.87
N ILE A 78 -5.04 -8.18 -5.16
CA ILE A 78 -4.06 -8.75 -6.10
C ILE A 78 -2.78 -7.93 -6.17
N VAL A 79 -2.88 -6.62 -5.96
CA VAL A 79 -1.72 -5.72 -5.84
C VAL A 79 -1.58 -5.32 -4.37
N PRO A 80 -0.51 -5.76 -3.67
CA PRO A 80 -0.42 -5.61 -2.22
C PRO A 80 0.05 -4.24 -1.73
N PHE A 81 0.63 -3.42 -2.58
CA PHE A 81 1.20 -2.13 -2.14
C PHE A 81 0.70 -0.98 -3.00
N ILE A 82 0.33 0.12 -2.35
CA ILE A 82 -0.09 1.34 -3.03
C ILE A 82 0.82 2.46 -2.55
N GLU A 83 1.46 3.14 -3.49
CA GLU A 83 2.31 4.29 -3.23
C GLU A 83 1.64 5.55 -3.77
N VAL A 84 1.53 6.55 -2.92
CA VAL A 84 0.97 7.85 -3.29
C VAL A 84 2.15 8.80 -3.55
N LEU A 85 2.34 9.15 -4.82
CA LEU A 85 3.47 9.98 -5.23
C LEU A 85 3.11 11.45 -5.14
N GLY A 86 3.82 12.19 -4.30
CA GLY A 86 3.72 13.65 -4.21
C GLY A 86 4.86 14.30 -4.99
N THR A 87 5.92 14.68 -4.28
CA THR A 87 7.15 15.16 -4.90
C THR A 87 8.03 14.02 -5.43
N GLU A 88 7.84 12.83 -4.88
CA GLU A 88 8.54 11.63 -5.34
C GLU A 88 8.01 11.19 -6.70
N THR A 89 8.91 10.84 -7.61
CA THR A 89 8.56 10.29 -8.94
C THR A 89 8.68 8.76 -8.92
N MET A 90 8.12 8.10 -9.93
CA MET A 90 8.30 6.65 -10.10
C MET A 90 9.79 6.29 -10.24
N GLN A 91 10.55 7.12 -10.92
CA GLN A 91 12.00 6.88 -11.07
C GLN A 91 12.71 6.93 -9.71
N MET A 92 12.37 7.88 -8.86
CA MET A 92 12.92 7.96 -7.51
C MET A 92 12.55 6.73 -6.68
N PHE A 93 11.31 6.26 -6.80
CA PHE A 93 10.89 5.03 -6.13
C PHE A 93 11.73 3.84 -6.59
N GLU A 94 11.90 3.68 -7.90
CA GLU A 94 12.70 2.60 -8.46
C GLU A 94 14.15 2.64 -7.99
N ASP A 95 14.74 3.84 -7.95
CA ASP A 95 16.15 4.01 -7.58
C ASP A 95 16.40 3.84 -6.10
N LEU A 96 15.48 4.28 -5.25
CA LEU A 96 15.71 4.40 -3.81
C LEU A 96 15.01 3.34 -2.96
N LYS A 97 13.89 2.80 -3.42
CA LYS A 97 13.04 1.94 -2.59
C LYS A 97 12.82 0.55 -3.14
N LEU A 98 12.63 0.41 -4.45
CA LEU A 98 12.25 -0.86 -5.07
C LEU A 98 13.22 -2.00 -4.71
N HIS A 99 14.52 -1.74 -4.73
CA HIS A 99 15.53 -2.77 -4.46
C HIS A 99 15.48 -3.34 -3.04
N LYS A 100 14.81 -2.66 -2.11
CA LYS A 100 14.68 -3.11 -0.72
C LYS A 100 13.54 -4.08 -0.51
N TYR A 101 12.58 -4.13 -1.43
CA TYR A 101 11.45 -5.04 -1.34
C TYR A 101 11.89 -6.49 -1.59
N PRO A 102 11.15 -7.49 -1.06
CA PRO A 102 11.44 -8.89 -1.33
C PRO A 102 11.48 -9.19 -2.82
N GLU A 103 12.35 -10.13 -3.20
CA GLU A 103 12.59 -10.47 -4.59
C GLU A 103 11.33 -10.79 -5.38
N GLU A 104 10.37 -11.49 -4.77
CA GLU A 104 9.12 -11.87 -5.43
C GLU A 104 8.33 -10.66 -5.93
N PHE A 105 8.31 -9.57 -5.15
CA PHE A 105 7.63 -8.33 -5.55
C PHE A 105 8.42 -7.57 -6.62
N ARG A 106 9.74 -7.61 -6.55
CA ARG A 106 10.59 -7.01 -7.58
C ARG A 106 10.46 -7.73 -8.92
N GLN A 107 10.37 -9.05 -8.90
CA GLN A 107 10.19 -9.86 -10.10
C GLN A 107 8.85 -9.56 -10.77
N ARG A 108 7.77 -9.47 -10.02
CA ARG A 108 6.45 -9.11 -10.54
C ARG A 108 6.47 -7.75 -11.21
N TYR A 109 7.12 -6.80 -10.58
CA TYR A 109 7.26 -5.44 -11.12
C TYR A 109 7.98 -5.46 -12.46
N SER A 110 9.11 -6.16 -12.53
CA SER A 110 9.93 -6.23 -13.74
C SER A 110 9.25 -7.01 -14.89
N SER A 111 8.55 -8.09 -14.56
CA SER A 111 7.91 -8.94 -15.58
C SER A 111 6.65 -8.33 -16.18
N GLY A 112 5.99 -7.43 -15.44
CA GLY A 112 4.71 -6.84 -15.85
C GLY A 112 3.53 -7.81 -15.83
N LYS A 113 3.72 -9.07 -15.44
CA LYS A 113 2.65 -10.08 -15.42
C LYS A 113 1.70 -9.89 -14.25
N LEU A 114 2.25 -9.58 -13.08
CA LEU A 114 1.48 -9.27 -11.88
C LEU A 114 2.08 -8.02 -11.27
N LYS A 115 1.26 -7.01 -11.09
CA LYS A 115 1.71 -5.76 -10.47
C LYS A 115 1.85 -5.95 -8.97
N SER A 116 2.98 -5.54 -8.40
CA SER A 116 3.16 -5.49 -6.95
C SER A 116 2.78 -4.13 -6.39
N PHE A 117 2.77 -3.10 -7.22
CA PHE A 117 2.56 -1.72 -6.80
C PHE A 117 1.54 -1.03 -7.68
N ILE A 118 0.67 -0.25 -7.03
CA ILE A 118 -0.15 0.76 -7.70
C ILE A 118 0.41 2.12 -7.30
N PHE A 119 0.62 2.99 -8.29
CA PHE A 119 1.10 4.35 -8.06
C PHE A 119 -0.05 5.32 -8.31
N VAL A 120 -0.29 6.19 -7.34
CA VAL A 120 -1.31 7.24 -7.41
C VAL A 120 -0.60 8.58 -7.38
N ASP A 121 -0.81 9.41 -8.40
CA ASP A 121 -0.22 10.75 -8.44
C ASP A 121 -1.08 11.70 -7.60
N ALA A 122 -0.53 12.16 -6.49
CA ALA A 122 -1.23 13.04 -5.56
C ALA A 122 -1.50 14.44 -6.14
N LYS A 123 -0.85 14.81 -7.24
CA LYS A 123 -1.03 16.11 -7.88
C LYS A 123 -2.19 16.12 -8.87
N GLU A 124 -2.67 14.96 -9.26
CA GLU A 124 -3.78 14.82 -10.20
C GLU A 124 -5.07 14.48 -9.47
N GLU A 125 -6.20 14.69 -10.15
CA GLU A 125 -7.48 14.27 -9.63
C GLU A 125 -7.50 12.74 -9.49
N PHE A 126 -7.92 12.26 -8.31
CA PHE A 126 -7.93 10.83 -8.02
C PHE A 126 -9.03 10.12 -8.83
N ASN A 127 -8.65 9.05 -9.51
CA ASN A 127 -9.56 8.15 -10.19
C ASN A 127 -9.46 6.77 -9.53
N LYS A 128 -10.54 6.36 -8.84
CA LYS A 128 -10.57 5.09 -8.12
C LYS A 128 -10.36 3.87 -9.02
N ASP A 129 -10.59 3.99 -10.32
CA ASP A 129 -10.42 2.88 -11.26
C ASP A 129 -8.97 2.39 -11.34
N VAL A 130 -8.01 3.22 -10.92
CA VAL A 130 -6.60 2.80 -10.88
C VAL A 130 -6.37 1.69 -9.86
N LEU A 131 -7.25 1.57 -8.86
CA LEU A 131 -7.13 0.58 -7.79
C LEU A 131 -7.75 -0.77 -8.13
N PHE A 132 -8.63 -0.80 -9.14
CA PHE A 132 -9.46 -2.00 -9.40
C PHE A 132 -9.41 -2.47 -10.87
#